data_df178ded11755c85b2895dc8dd53a450
#
_entry.id   df178ded11755c85b2895dc8dd53a450
#
_cell.length_a   1.000
_cell.length_b   1.000
_cell.length_c   1.000
_cell.angle_alpha   90.00
_cell.angle_beta   90.00
_cell.angle_gamma   90.00
#
_symmetry.space_group_name_H-M   'P 1'
#
loop_
_entity.id
_entity.type
_entity.pdbx_description
1 polymer ?
#
loop_
_entity_poly.entity_id
_entity_poly.type
_entity_poly.pdbx_seq_one_letter_code
_entity_poly.pdbx_strand_id
1 'polypeptide(L)'
;TQIIEFHTGVSLLKIVGSDGLWSLFHNREPVLYRNQGGTTVNSSLSCSDLCERDFFMNKERMKQMKERLSQILDSALGQIEASKELDKLNEIRVSFLGKKGELTSVLKSMKEVAPEDRPKVGQMVNEARQKIEQVLEEKKTAFEKALREEKMKAEVIDVTLPGKKMKMGHRHPNTITLEEVEKIFIGMGYEVVEGPEVEYDYYNFEALNIPANHPAKDEQDTFYINDKILLRTQTSSVQVHEMEKGKLPIRMISPGRVFRSDDVDATHSPSFHQIEGLVIDKNVTFADLKGTLEQFAKKLFGENTKVKFRPHHFPFTEPSAEMDVTCFKCGGKGCRFCKGEGWIEILGCGMVHPHVFEMSGIDPEEYKGFAFGVGLERIALLKYEIDDMRLLYENDKRFLDQF
;
A
#
# COMPACT_ATOMS: atom_id res chain seq x y z
N THR A 1 -0.77 -30.18 30.76
CA THR A 1 0.25 -29.55 31.62
C THR A 1 1.08 -28.68 30.74
N GLN A 2 0.94 -27.35 30.83
CA GLN A 2 1.87 -26.38 30.20
C GLN A 2 2.57 -25.62 31.32
N ILE A 3 3.88 -25.60 31.26
CA ILE A 3 4.73 -24.85 32.17
C ILE A 3 5.04 -23.51 31.48
N ILE A 4 4.72 -22.41 32.13
CA ILE A 4 5.14 -21.05 31.75
C ILE A 4 6.10 -20.55 32.81
N GLU A 5 7.36 -20.41 32.46
CA GLU A 5 8.36 -19.80 33.33
C GLU A 5 8.29 -18.26 33.23
N PHE A 6 8.11 -17.63 34.37
CA PHE A 6 8.31 -16.20 34.53
C PHE A 6 9.62 -15.90 35.26
N HIS A 7 10.36 -14.90 34.80
CA HIS A 7 11.67 -14.47 35.27
C HIS A 7 11.66 -13.85 36.67
N THR A 8 11.13 -14.53 37.68
CA THR A 8 11.21 -14.11 39.07
C THR A 8 11.23 -15.29 40.05
N GLY A 9 11.94 -16.35 39.78
CA GLY A 9 12.39 -17.32 40.80
C GLY A 9 11.32 -18.00 41.68
N VAL A 10 10.06 -18.05 41.29
CA VAL A 10 8.99 -18.77 42.03
C VAL A 10 8.22 -19.65 41.06
N SER A 11 8.39 -20.96 41.23
CA SER A 11 7.68 -21.97 40.44
C SER A 11 6.26 -22.15 40.98
N LEU A 12 5.24 -21.84 40.17
CA LEU A 12 3.84 -22.11 40.46
C LEU A 12 3.37 -23.31 39.63
N LEU A 13 2.99 -24.38 40.32
CA LEU A 13 2.39 -25.55 39.69
C LEU A 13 0.86 -25.32 39.51
N LYS A 14 0.40 -25.30 38.28
CA LYS A 14 -1.01 -25.14 37.95
C LYS A 14 -1.61 -26.52 37.65
N ILE A 15 -2.49 -27.00 38.51
CA ILE A 15 -3.31 -28.19 38.27
C ILE A 15 -4.73 -27.70 37.98
N VAL A 16 -5.23 -27.96 36.79
CA VAL A 16 -6.62 -27.62 36.39
C VAL A 16 -7.45 -28.86 36.61
N GLY A 17 -8.37 -28.80 37.61
CA GLY A 17 -9.45 -29.78 37.78
C GLY A 17 -10.74 -29.27 37.11
N SER A 18 -11.61 -30.17 36.74
CA SER A 18 -12.81 -29.91 35.94
C SER A 18 -13.90 -29.05 36.62
N ASP A 19 -13.70 -28.57 37.84
CA ASP A 19 -14.78 -27.98 38.65
C ASP A 19 -14.49 -26.54 39.15
N GLY A 20 -13.48 -25.88 38.61
CA GLY A 20 -13.32 -24.44 38.78
C GLY A 20 -12.99 -23.91 40.18
N LEU A 21 -12.62 -24.76 41.14
CA LEU A 21 -12.25 -24.31 42.50
C LEU A 21 -10.73 -24.15 42.65
N TRP A 22 -10.32 -22.97 43.16
CA TRP A 22 -8.92 -22.66 43.49
C TRP A 22 -8.66 -22.88 44.97
N SER A 23 -7.73 -23.74 45.36
CA SER A 23 -7.22 -23.81 46.71
C SER A 23 -5.79 -23.33 46.79
N LEU A 24 -5.60 -22.29 47.58
CA LEU A 24 -4.27 -21.80 47.96
C LEU A 24 -3.84 -22.46 49.27
N PHE A 25 -2.81 -23.27 49.24
CA PHE A 25 -2.19 -23.76 50.48
C PHE A 25 -1.08 -22.78 50.90
N HIS A 26 -1.24 -22.17 52.07
CA HIS A 26 -0.19 -21.47 52.80
C HIS A 26 0.21 -22.33 54.00
N ASN A 27 1.48 -22.72 54.02
CA ASN A 27 2.08 -23.32 55.20
C ASN A 27 2.15 -22.26 56.29
N ARG A 28 1.39 -22.41 57.38
CA ARG A 28 1.61 -21.77 58.65
C ARG A 28 1.75 -22.84 59.71
N GLU A 29 2.96 -23.06 60.19
CA GLU A 29 3.17 -23.70 61.49
C GLU A 29 2.77 -22.75 62.62
N PRO A 30 2.22 -23.24 63.74
CA PRO A 30 1.85 -22.41 64.88
C PRO A 30 3.12 -22.01 65.66
N VAL A 31 3.40 -20.72 65.68
CA VAL A 31 4.48 -20.16 66.55
C VAL A 31 3.91 -19.93 67.94
N LEU A 32 4.34 -20.75 68.89
CA LEU A 32 4.12 -20.54 70.33
C LEU A 32 4.99 -19.37 70.83
N TYR A 33 4.36 -18.26 71.17
CA TYR A 33 5.03 -17.16 71.86
C TYR A 33 5.12 -17.51 73.38
N ARG A 34 6.35 -17.69 73.84
CA ARG A 34 6.68 -17.79 75.24
C ARG A 34 7.12 -16.40 75.71
N ASN A 35 6.30 -15.76 76.57
CA ASN A 35 6.66 -14.51 77.19
C ASN A 35 7.55 -14.77 78.38
N GLN A 36 8.79 -14.24 78.35
CA GLN A 36 9.66 -14.21 79.51
C GLN A 36 9.42 -12.92 80.30
N GLY A 37 9.08 -13.04 81.54
CA GLY A 37 9.02 -11.91 82.47
C GLY A 37 7.89 -12.06 83.48
N GLY A 38 8.16 -12.83 84.55
CA GLY A 38 7.25 -12.95 85.67
C GLY A 38 7.14 -11.69 86.47
N THR A 39 5.96 -11.13 86.58
CA THR A 39 5.52 -10.36 87.75
C THR A 39 3.98 -10.46 87.78
N THR A 40 3.49 -11.10 88.80
CA THR A 40 2.09 -11.10 89.18
C THR A 40 1.74 -9.77 89.77
N VAL A 41 0.84 -9.02 89.14
CA VAL A 41 0.16 -7.86 89.76
C VAL A 41 -1.33 -8.23 89.84
N ASN A 42 -1.77 -8.46 91.00
CA ASN A 42 -3.17 -8.58 91.43
C ASN A 42 -3.80 -7.17 91.34
N SER A 43 -4.74 -6.95 90.39
CA SER A 43 -5.70 -5.86 90.50
C SER A 43 -7.05 -6.36 90.02
N SER A 44 -7.95 -6.46 90.96
CA SER A 44 -9.38 -6.77 90.80
C SER A 44 -10.04 -5.58 90.06
N LEU A 45 -10.08 -5.62 88.75
CA LEU A 45 -11.05 -4.89 87.95
C LEU A 45 -11.91 -5.93 87.21
N SER A 46 -13.22 -5.83 87.36
CA SER A 46 -14.14 -6.76 86.72
C SER A 46 -14.06 -6.68 85.21
N CYS A 47 -14.23 -7.83 84.53
CA CYS A 47 -14.15 -7.93 83.09
C CYS A 47 -15.18 -7.02 82.37
N SER A 48 -16.22 -6.57 83.09
CA SER A 48 -17.28 -5.65 82.63
C SER A 48 -16.76 -4.21 82.47
N ASP A 49 -15.88 -3.70 83.37
CA ASP A 49 -15.39 -2.30 83.36
C ASP A 49 -14.34 -2.07 82.26
N LEU A 50 -13.60 -3.11 81.90
CA LEU A 50 -12.66 -3.06 80.81
C LEU A 50 -13.38 -3.08 79.43
N CYS A 51 -14.41 -3.87 79.28
CA CYS A 51 -15.23 -3.92 78.06
C CYS A 51 -16.01 -2.62 77.79
N GLU A 52 -16.55 -1.98 78.81
CA GLU A 52 -17.26 -0.70 78.66
C GLU A 52 -16.29 0.43 78.30
N ARG A 53 -15.09 0.49 78.91
CA ARG A 53 -14.07 1.47 78.57
C ARG A 53 -13.56 1.33 77.13
N ASP A 54 -13.31 0.12 76.67
CA ASP A 54 -12.87 -0.12 75.29
C ASP A 54 -13.99 0.20 74.26
N PHE A 55 -15.24 -0.07 74.64
CA PHE A 55 -16.37 0.31 73.79
C PHE A 55 -16.59 1.82 73.67
N PHE A 56 -16.44 2.58 74.77
CA PHE A 56 -16.52 4.04 74.77
C PHE A 56 -15.33 4.67 74.01
N MET A 57 -14.13 4.15 74.21
CA MET A 57 -12.95 4.63 73.50
C MET A 57 -13.01 4.39 71.97
N ASN A 58 -13.56 3.26 71.54
CA ASN A 58 -13.80 2.95 70.13
C ASN A 58 -14.84 3.88 69.50
N LYS A 59 -15.92 4.17 70.21
CA LYS A 59 -17.00 5.07 69.73
C LYS A 59 -16.48 6.52 69.56
N GLU A 60 -15.66 6.97 70.48
CA GLU A 60 -15.03 8.29 70.41
C GLU A 60 -14.00 8.37 69.23
N ARG A 61 -13.20 7.33 69.04
CA ARG A 61 -12.25 7.24 67.93
C ARG A 61 -12.97 7.21 66.57
N MET A 62 -14.09 6.48 66.47
CA MET A 62 -14.92 6.45 65.26
C MET A 62 -15.51 7.83 64.95
N LYS A 63 -15.95 8.59 65.96
CA LYS A 63 -16.50 9.93 65.82
C LYS A 63 -15.39 10.90 65.31
N GLN A 64 -14.22 10.89 65.93
CA GLN A 64 -13.09 11.70 65.54
C GLN A 64 -12.63 11.40 64.10
N MET A 65 -12.65 10.13 63.69
CA MET A 65 -12.26 9.73 62.35
C MET A 65 -13.29 10.17 61.30
N LYS A 66 -14.58 10.17 61.61
CA LYS A 66 -15.64 10.72 60.76
C LYS A 66 -15.50 12.22 60.57
N GLU A 67 -15.27 12.94 61.68
CA GLU A 67 -15.06 14.40 61.64
C GLU A 67 -13.81 14.77 60.82
N ARG A 68 -12.70 14.02 60.97
CA ARG A 68 -11.49 14.23 60.19
C ARG A 68 -11.71 13.91 58.70
N LEU A 69 -12.44 12.86 58.33
CA LEU A 69 -12.79 12.55 56.96
C LEU A 69 -13.65 13.64 56.33
N SER A 70 -14.61 14.19 57.08
CA SER A 70 -15.46 15.28 56.60
C SER A 70 -14.63 16.52 56.32
N GLN A 71 -13.71 16.89 57.29
CA GLN A 71 -12.80 18.05 57.10
C GLN A 71 -11.88 17.91 55.91
N ILE A 72 -11.35 16.68 55.65
CA ILE A 72 -10.52 16.41 54.47
C ILE A 72 -11.33 16.54 53.19
N LEU A 73 -12.58 16.01 53.18
CA LEU A 73 -13.46 16.12 52.06
C LEU A 73 -13.80 17.57 51.70
N ASP A 74 -14.21 18.35 52.73
CA ASP A 74 -14.58 19.75 52.57
C ASP A 74 -13.39 20.60 52.11
N SER A 75 -12.20 20.36 52.71
CA SER A 75 -10.96 21.00 52.26
C SER A 75 -10.59 20.66 50.81
N ALA A 76 -10.71 19.38 50.43
CA ALA A 76 -10.42 18.96 49.07
C ALA A 76 -11.37 19.60 48.06
N LEU A 77 -12.66 19.58 48.36
CA LEU A 77 -13.72 20.17 47.47
C LEU A 77 -13.49 21.68 47.36
N GLY A 78 -13.23 22.40 48.44
CA GLY A 78 -12.95 23.84 48.42
C GLY A 78 -11.71 24.20 47.61
N GLN A 79 -10.63 23.41 47.72
CA GLN A 79 -9.42 23.62 46.93
C GLN A 79 -9.64 23.31 45.44
N ILE A 80 -10.43 22.28 45.13
CA ILE A 80 -10.79 21.96 43.73
C ILE A 80 -11.64 23.07 43.12
N GLU A 81 -12.63 23.61 43.86
CA GLU A 81 -13.43 24.74 43.41
C GLU A 81 -12.63 26.02 43.18
N ALA A 82 -11.71 26.31 44.06
CA ALA A 82 -10.86 27.49 43.97
C ALA A 82 -9.76 27.40 42.89
N SER A 83 -9.47 26.22 42.39
CA SER A 83 -8.44 26.01 41.37
C SER A 83 -8.84 26.63 40.02
N LYS A 84 -7.88 27.34 39.39
CA LYS A 84 -8.04 27.99 38.09
C LYS A 84 -7.13 27.41 37.00
N GLU A 85 -6.30 26.43 37.31
CA GLU A 85 -5.28 25.88 36.45
C GLU A 85 -5.25 24.35 36.55
N LEU A 86 -4.98 23.66 35.44
CA LEU A 86 -4.90 22.20 35.35
C LEU A 86 -3.77 21.62 36.23
N ASP A 87 -2.65 22.33 36.32
CA ASP A 87 -1.50 21.88 37.12
C ASP A 87 -1.83 21.87 38.61
N LYS A 88 -2.57 22.87 39.07
CA LYS A 88 -3.04 22.94 40.45
C LYS A 88 -4.02 21.83 40.80
N LEU A 89 -4.88 21.41 39.85
CA LEU A 89 -5.76 20.24 40.02
C LEU A 89 -4.96 18.95 40.19
N ASN A 90 -3.87 18.79 39.44
CA ASN A 90 -2.98 17.63 39.62
C ASN A 90 -2.25 17.64 40.95
N GLU A 91 -1.80 18.80 41.42
CA GLU A 91 -1.22 18.95 42.75
C GLU A 91 -2.22 18.59 43.86
N ILE A 92 -3.44 19.08 43.80
CA ILE A 92 -4.52 18.74 44.73
C ILE A 92 -4.81 17.22 44.69
N ARG A 93 -4.87 16.62 43.51
CA ARG A 93 -5.02 15.16 43.36
C ARG A 93 -3.91 14.41 44.10
N VAL A 94 -2.68 14.83 43.94
CA VAL A 94 -1.52 14.18 44.60
C VAL A 94 -1.54 14.38 46.09
N SER A 95 -1.93 15.58 46.59
CA SER A 95 -1.97 15.88 48.04
C SER A 95 -3.04 15.10 48.78
N PHE A 96 -4.21 14.87 48.17
CA PHE A 96 -5.28 14.14 48.85
C PHE A 96 -5.32 12.62 48.50
N LEU A 97 -5.06 12.26 47.25
CA LEU A 97 -5.20 10.88 46.74
C LEU A 97 -3.88 10.14 46.52
N GLY A 98 -2.75 10.84 46.63
CA GLY A 98 -1.40 10.28 46.43
C GLY A 98 -0.99 9.24 47.47
N LYS A 99 0.10 8.52 47.23
CA LYS A 99 0.67 7.50 48.17
C LYS A 99 0.98 8.05 49.56
N LYS A 100 1.23 9.32 49.68
CA LYS A 100 1.45 10.05 50.93
C LYS A 100 0.33 11.05 51.25
N GLY A 101 -0.79 10.95 50.50
CA GLY A 101 -1.87 11.89 50.64
C GLY A 101 -2.67 11.75 51.94
N GLU A 102 -3.47 12.77 52.22
CA GLU A 102 -4.22 12.86 53.49
C GLU A 102 -5.22 11.69 53.66
N LEU A 103 -5.93 11.29 52.62
CA LEU A 103 -6.80 10.11 52.68
C LEU A 103 -6.03 8.81 52.90
N THR A 104 -4.84 8.70 52.36
CA THR A 104 -3.97 7.52 52.55
C THR A 104 -3.45 7.48 53.99
N SER A 105 -3.24 8.64 54.62
CA SER A 105 -2.85 8.72 56.03
C SER A 105 -3.95 8.22 56.94
N VAL A 106 -5.21 8.54 56.63
CA VAL A 106 -6.38 8.04 57.40
C VAL A 106 -6.52 6.52 57.23
N LEU A 107 -6.26 5.97 56.04
CA LEU A 107 -6.24 4.52 55.84
C LEU A 107 -5.15 3.82 56.67
N LYS A 108 -4.01 4.45 56.89
CA LYS A 108 -2.94 3.90 57.75
C LYS A 108 -3.32 3.90 59.23
N SER A 109 -4.06 4.90 59.69
CA SER A 109 -4.56 4.96 61.07
C SER A 109 -5.73 3.99 61.37
N MET A 110 -6.31 3.37 60.33
CA MET A 110 -7.30 2.27 60.53
C MET A 110 -6.76 1.07 61.28
N LYS A 111 -5.46 0.91 61.44
CA LYS A 111 -4.84 -0.15 62.27
C LYS A 111 -5.18 -0.03 63.73
N GLU A 112 -5.50 1.20 64.19
CA GLU A 112 -5.84 1.53 65.58
C GLU A 112 -7.31 1.32 65.91
N VAL A 113 -8.16 0.97 64.92
CA VAL A 113 -9.61 0.75 65.06
C VAL A 113 -9.90 -0.76 65.24
N ALA A 114 -10.94 -1.07 66.02
CA ALA A 114 -11.35 -2.45 66.26
C ALA A 114 -11.65 -3.20 64.93
N PRO A 115 -11.34 -4.51 64.83
CA PRO A 115 -11.48 -5.27 63.63
C PRO A 115 -12.88 -5.25 63.00
N GLU A 116 -13.91 -5.12 63.85
CA GLU A 116 -15.33 -5.12 63.45
C GLU A 116 -15.79 -3.84 62.75
N ASP A 117 -15.14 -2.71 63.03
CA ASP A 117 -15.48 -1.39 62.47
C ASP A 117 -14.58 -1.00 61.28
N ARG A 118 -13.49 -1.73 61.00
CA ARG A 118 -12.60 -1.47 59.85
C ARG A 118 -13.32 -1.48 58.52
N PRO A 119 -14.26 -2.40 58.22
CA PRO A 119 -14.99 -2.38 56.95
C PRO A 119 -15.80 -1.09 56.79
N LYS A 120 -16.45 -0.59 57.81
CA LYS A 120 -17.25 0.65 57.78
C LYS A 120 -16.38 1.90 57.50
N VAL A 121 -15.23 1.98 58.12
CA VAL A 121 -14.28 3.08 57.87
C VAL A 121 -13.71 2.96 56.47
N GLY A 122 -13.35 1.78 56.00
CA GLY A 122 -12.89 1.52 54.62
C GLY A 122 -13.91 1.97 53.60
N GLN A 123 -15.18 1.68 53.82
CA GLN A 123 -16.27 2.13 52.96
C GLN A 123 -16.39 3.64 52.91
N MET A 124 -16.37 4.31 54.08
CA MET A 124 -16.45 5.78 54.12
C MET A 124 -15.26 6.49 53.47
N VAL A 125 -14.03 5.96 53.60
CA VAL A 125 -12.85 6.50 52.93
C VAL A 125 -12.96 6.28 51.40
N ASN A 126 -13.52 5.13 50.95
CA ASN A 126 -13.74 4.89 49.54
C ASN A 126 -14.81 5.82 48.95
N GLU A 127 -15.90 6.06 49.67
CA GLU A 127 -16.95 7.02 49.26
C GLU A 127 -16.40 8.44 49.17
N ALA A 128 -15.57 8.88 50.13
CA ALA A 128 -14.90 10.17 50.08
C ALA A 128 -13.93 10.27 48.90
N ARG A 129 -13.19 9.19 48.68
CA ARG A 129 -12.25 9.11 47.53
C ARG A 129 -13.00 9.21 46.20
N GLN A 130 -14.09 8.46 46.02
CA GLN A 130 -14.88 8.52 44.80
C GLN A 130 -15.48 9.90 44.54
N LYS A 131 -15.97 10.57 45.59
CA LYS A 131 -16.47 11.95 45.47
C LYS A 131 -15.38 12.94 45.00
N ILE A 132 -14.19 12.86 45.61
CA ILE A 132 -13.08 13.73 45.23
C ILE A 132 -12.62 13.42 43.81
N GLU A 133 -12.50 12.14 43.41
CA GLU A 133 -12.13 11.72 42.04
C GLU A 133 -13.16 12.20 41.02
N GLN A 134 -14.44 12.10 41.32
CA GLN A 134 -15.51 12.57 40.45
C GLN A 134 -15.47 14.07 40.21
N VAL A 135 -15.39 14.87 41.27
CA VAL A 135 -15.34 16.35 41.16
C VAL A 135 -14.06 16.82 40.47
N LEU A 136 -12.93 16.13 40.68
CA LEU A 136 -11.67 16.41 39.99
C LEU A 136 -11.82 16.15 38.48
N GLU A 137 -12.44 15.05 38.08
CA GLU A 137 -12.61 14.71 36.67
C GLU A 137 -13.60 15.63 35.97
N GLU A 138 -14.72 15.97 36.66
CA GLU A 138 -15.68 16.97 36.15
C GLU A 138 -15.01 18.34 35.93
N LYS A 139 -14.20 18.82 36.89
CA LYS A 139 -13.49 20.09 36.79
C LYS A 139 -12.42 20.06 35.70
N LYS A 140 -11.68 18.95 35.60
CA LYS A 140 -10.67 18.73 34.56
C LYS A 140 -11.28 18.76 33.17
N THR A 141 -12.37 18.03 32.96
CA THR A 141 -13.07 18.02 31.67
C THR A 141 -13.64 19.39 31.29
N ALA A 142 -14.13 20.16 32.30
CA ALA A 142 -14.56 21.53 32.08
C ALA A 142 -13.39 22.45 31.65
N PHE A 143 -12.23 22.32 32.26
CA PHE A 143 -11.03 23.08 31.86
C PHE A 143 -10.53 22.70 30.47
N GLU A 144 -10.45 21.41 30.17
CA GLU A 144 -10.03 20.92 28.86
C GLU A 144 -11.00 21.40 27.77
N LYS A 145 -12.28 21.41 28.06
CA LYS A 145 -13.32 21.96 27.15
C LYS A 145 -13.15 23.44 26.94
N ALA A 146 -12.98 24.22 28.04
CA ALA A 146 -12.76 25.66 27.94
C ALA A 146 -11.48 26.01 27.18
N LEU A 147 -10.38 25.29 27.43
CA LEU A 147 -9.10 25.47 26.73
C LEU A 147 -9.24 25.13 25.24
N ARG A 148 -10.00 24.09 24.91
CA ARG A 148 -10.29 23.72 23.52
C ARG A 148 -11.13 24.76 22.82
N GLU A 149 -12.16 25.27 23.48
CA GLU A 149 -13.02 26.35 22.93
C GLU A 149 -12.20 27.65 22.71
N GLU A 150 -11.29 27.98 23.63
CA GLU A 150 -10.40 29.13 23.49
C GLU A 150 -9.42 28.98 22.33
N LYS A 151 -8.80 27.79 22.20
CA LYS A 151 -7.98 27.47 21.02
C LYS A 151 -8.76 27.53 19.72
N MET A 152 -9.97 26.98 19.70
CA MET A 152 -10.82 27.05 18.49
C MET A 152 -11.22 28.49 18.14
N LYS A 153 -11.43 29.37 19.15
CA LYS A 153 -11.69 30.81 18.90
C LYS A 153 -10.44 31.56 18.43
N ALA A 154 -9.26 31.15 18.90
CA ALA A 154 -7.98 31.77 18.49
C ALA A 154 -7.55 31.33 17.08
N GLU A 155 -7.94 30.13 16.65
CA GLU A 155 -7.67 29.59 15.30
C GLU A 155 -8.73 30.09 14.31
N VAL A 156 -8.62 31.35 13.91
CA VAL A 156 -9.47 31.90 12.85
C VAL A 156 -8.97 31.39 11.51
N ILE A 157 -9.64 30.37 10.97
CA ILE A 157 -9.39 29.89 9.62
C ILE A 157 -10.34 30.60 8.67
N ASP A 158 -9.76 31.30 7.69
CA ASP A 158 -10.55 31.87 6.59
C ASP A 158 -11.04 30.75 5.67
N VAL A 159 -12.29 30.34 5.87
CA VAL A 159 -12.93 29.28 5.06
C VAL A 159 -13.21 29.68 3.62
N THR A 160 -13.03 30.98 3.27
CA THR A 160 -13.19 31.45 1.89
C THR A 160 -11.93 31.26 1.06
N LEU A 161 -10.78 31.02 1.71
CA LEU A 161 -9.56 30.70 1.01
C LEU A 161 -9.72 29.35 0.30
N PRO A 162 -9.41 29.29 -1.00
CA PRO A 162 -9.49 28.04 -1.73
C PRO A 162 -8.49 27.04 -1.15
N GLY A 163 -8.96 25.85 -0.84
CA GLY A 163 -8.12 24.73 -0.40
C GLY A 163 -7.01 24.42 -1.43
N LYS A 164 -5.92 23.80 -0.98
CA LYS A 164 -4.92 23.26 -1.90
C LYS A 164 -5.62 22.32 -2.88
N LYS A 165 -5.67 22.71 -4.16
CA LYS A 165 -6.12 21.79 -5.21
C LYS A 165 -5.21 20.58 -5.18
N MET A 166 -5.78 19.39 -4.96
CA MET A 166 -5.04 18.15 -5.16
C MET A 166 -4.67 18.09 -6.65
N LYS A 167 -3.37 18.01 -6.94
CA LYS A 167 -2.93 17.75 -8.30
C LYS A 167 -3.37 16.33 -8.64
N MET A 168 -4.24 16.19 -9.61
CA MET A 168 -4.55 14.89 -10.19
C MET A 168 -3.31 14.39 -10.94
N GLY A 169 -3.02 13.10 -10.80
CA GLY A 169 -1.97 12.48 -11.59
C GLY A 169 -2.37 12.43 -13.06
N HIS A 170 -1.36 12.45 -13.92
CA HIS A 170 -1.52 12.31 -15.37
C HIS A 170 -0.97 10.96 -15.81
N ARG A 171 -1.50 10.46 -16.92
CA ARG A 171 -0.98 9.22 -17.52
C ARG A 171 0.25 9.56 -18.35
N HIS A 172 1.22 8.65 -18.35
CA HIS A 172 2.39 8.77 -19.21
C HIS A 172 1.97 8.78 -20.71
N PRO A 173 2.59 9.58 -21.60
CA PRO A 173 2.24 9.64 -23.02
C PRO A 173 2.29 8.27 -23.71
N ASN A 174 3.24 7.39 -23.38
CA ASN A 174 3.25 6.02 -23.89
C ASN A 174 2.00 5.23 -23.48
N THR A 175 1.56 5.36 -22.22
CA THR A 175 0.34 4.68 -21.75
C THR A 175 -0.90 5.18 -22.50
N ILE A 176 -1.02 6.50 -22.70
CA ILE A 176 -2.14 7.09 -23.43
C ILE A 176 -2.14 6.57 -24.87
N THR A 177 -0.98 6.55 -25.53
CA THR A 177 -0.81 6.08 -26.90
C THR A 177 -1.12 4.59 -27.01
N LEU A 178 -0.63 3.76 -26.08
CA LEU A 178 -0.89 2.33 -26.05
C LEU A 178 -2.40 2.03 -25.96
N GLU A 179 -3.08 2.63 -24.99
CA GLU A 179 -4.52 2.45 -24.80
C GLU A 179 -5.33 2.86 -26.04
N GLU A 180 -4.88 3.89 -26.75
CA GLU A 180 -5.54 4.34 -27.97
C GLU A 180 -5.35 3.33 -29.11
N VAL A 181 -4.13 2.83 -29.30
CA VAL A 181 -3.83 1.81 -30.31
C VAL A 181 -4.59 0.51 -30.00
N GLU A 182 -4.58 0.07 -28.75
CA GLU A 182 -5.36 -1.11 -28.34
C GLU A 182 -6.85 -0.94 -28.63
N LYS A 183 -7.45 0.21 -28.26
CA LYS A 183 -8.87 0.51 -28.55
C LYS A 183 -9.19 0.46 -30.05
N ILE A 184 -8.28 0.95 -30.88
CA ILE A 184 -8.45 0.89 -32.33
C ILE A 184 -8.50 -0.56 -32.82
N PHE A 185 -7.53 -1.41 -32.40
CA PHE A 185 -7.46 -2.80 -32.84
C PHE A 185 -8.57 -3.68 -32.23
N ILE A 186 -8.89 -3.49 -30.92
CA ILE A 186 -10.04 -4.16 -30.29
C ILE A 186 -11.33 -3.82 -31.06
N GLY A 187 -11.51 -2.55 -31.46
CA GLY A 187 -12.64 -2.12 -32.30
C GLY A 187 -12.65 -2.71 -33.73
N MET A 188 -11.55 -3.29 -34.18
CA MET A 188 -11.42 -4.05 -35.42
C MET A 188 -11.49 -5.58 -35.22
N GLY A 189 -11.77 -6.04 -33.99
CA GLY A 189 -11.92 -7.43 -33.62
C GLY A 189 -10.60 -8.17 -33.31
N TYR A 190 -9.56 -7.46 -32.90
CA TYR A 190 -8.33 -8.06 -32.46
C TYR A 190 -8.36 -8.32 -30.94
N GLU A 191 -7.74 -9.42 -30.52
CA GLU A 191 -7.44 -9.72 -29.12
C GLU A 191 -6.09 -9.13 -28.74
N VAL A 192 -5.93 -8.69 -27.47
CA VAL A 192 -4.67 -8.25 -26.91
C VAL A 192 -4.03 -9.43 -26.21
N VAL A 193 -2.82 -9.81 -26.60
CA VAL A 193 -2.10 -10.95 -26.06
C VAL A 193 -0.75 -10.52 -25.53
N GLU A 194 -0.43 -10.89 -24.31
CA GLU A 194 0.86 -10.62 -23.67
C GLU A 194 1.75 -11.87 -23.69
N GLY A 195 3.06 -11.67 -23.68
CA GLY A 195 4.05 -12.73 -23.61
C GLY A 195 5.27 -12.37 -22.76
N PRO A 196 6.17 -13.33 -22.50
CA PRO A 196 7.32 -13.14 -21.63
C PRO A 196 8.34 -12.15 -22.24
N GLU A 197 8.99 -11.33 -21.39
CA GLU A 197 10.10 -10.47 -21.79
C GLU A 197 11.43 -11.24 -21.91
N VAL A 198 11.60 -12.28 -21.09
CA VAL A 198 12.74 -13.21 -21.16
C VAL A 198 12.31 -14.39 -22.00
N GLU A 199 13.05 -14.64 -23.09
CA GLU A 199 12.62 -15.57 -24.11
C GLU A 199 13.75 -16.53 -24.53
N TYR A 200 13.39 -17.64 -25.08
CA TYR A 200 14.33 -18.53 -25.74
C TYR A 200 14.71 -18.00 -27.11
N ASP A 201 15.97 -18.20 -27.50
CA ASP A 201 16.50 -17.88 -28.84
C ASP A 201 15.64 -18.47 -29.98
N TYR A 202 15.09 -19.67 -29.75
CA TYR A 202 14.18 -20.33 -30.66
C TYR A 202 12.95 -19.45 -31.02
N TYR A 203 12.25 -18.91 -30.05
CA TYR A 203 11.04 -18.10 -30.28
C TYR A 203 11.36 -16.70 -30.82
N ASN A 204 12.52 -16.14 -30.44
CA ASN A 204 12.88 -14.80 -30.87
C ASN A 204 13.51 -14.78 -32.27
N PHE A 205 14.08 -15.90 -32.74
CA PHE A 205 14.80 -15.97 -34.00
C PHE A 205 14.48 -17.19 -34.85
N GLU A 206 14.74 -18.41 -34.40
CA GLU A 206 14.70 -19.61 -35.24
C GLU A 206 13.30 -19.86 -35.79
N ALA A 207 12.27 -19.85 -34.95
CA ALA A 207 10.87 -20.01 -35.35
C ALA A 207 10.35 -18.88 -36.24
N LEU A 208 11.06 -17.75 -36.27
CA LEU A 208 10.76 -16.60 -37.13
C LEU A 208 11.61 -16.57 -38.41
N ASN A 209 12.09 -17.73 -38.87
CA ASN A 209 12.90 -17.87 -40.08
C ASN A 209 14.26 -17.11 -40.01
N ILE A 210 14.81 -16.97 -38.80
CA ILE A 210 16.14 -16.39 -38.56
C ILE A 210 17.02 -17.46 -37.90
N PRO A 211 17.65 -18.35 -38.69
CA PRO A 211 18.52 -19.39 -38.15
C PRO A 211 19.81 -18.83 -37.57
N ALA A 212 20.55 -19.64 -36.78
CA ALA A 212 21.71 -19.21 -36.03
C ALA A 212 22.77 -18.47 -36.85
N ASN A 213 22.96 -18.84 -38.12
CA ASN A 213 23.94 -18.24 -39.02
C ASN A 213 23.34 -17.19 -39.98
N HIS A 214 22.15 -16.70 -39.71
CA HIS A 214 21.52 -15.72 -40.58
C HIS A 214 22.10 -14.31 -40.35
N PRO A 215 22.50 -13.57 -41.43
CA PRO A 215 23.09 -12.22 -41.28
C PRO A 215 22.22 -11.26 -40.49
N ALA A 216 20.91 -11.34 -40.63
CA ALA A 216 19.98 -10.46 -39.88
C ALA A 216 20.04 -10.65 -38.35
N LYS A 217 20.55 -11.81 -37.86
CA LYS A 217 20.77 -12.04 -36.43
C LYS A 217 21.98 -11.29 -35.91
N ASP A 218 23.03 -11.18 -36.73
CA ASP A 218 24.29 -10.47 -36.38
C ASP A 218 24.08 -8.96 -36.34
N GLU A 219 23.10 -8.44 -37.07
CA GLU A 219 22.74 -7.01 -37.11
C GLU A 219 21.89 -6.56 -35.92
N GLN A 220 21.37 -7.51 -35.13
CA GLN A 220 20.54 -7.21 -33.96
C GLN A 220 21.38 -7.30 -32.70
N ASP A 221 21.69 -6.15 -32.12
CA ASP A 221 22.30 -6.07 -30.80
C ASP A 221 21.35 -6.60 -29.74
N THR A 222 21.59 -7.84 -29.28
CA THR A 222 20.70 -8.60 -28.41
C THR A 222 21.32 -8.78 -27.04
N PHE A 223 20.52 -8.54 -25.99
CA PHE A 223 20.93 -8.88 -24.63
C PHE A 223 20.71 -10.37 -24.34
N TYR A 224 21.76 -11.17 -24.42
CA TYR A 224 21.76 -12.58 -24.03
C TYR A 224 22.01 -12.76 -22.53
N ILE A 225 21.18 -13.59 -21.89
CA ILE A 225 21.40 -14.08 -20.51
C ILE A 225 22.36 -15.29 -20.53
N ASN A 226 22.17 -16.15 -21.52
CA ASN A 226 23.06 -17.25 -21.89
C ASN A 226 22.84 -17.61 -23.37
N ASP A 227 23.55 -18.61 -23.88
CA ASP A 227 23.52 -19.04 -25.29
C ASP A 227 22.11 -19.35 -25.84
N LYS A 228 21.13 -19.54 -24.99
CA LYS A 228 19.77 -19.95 -25.38
C LYS A 228 18.66 -19.03 -24.87
N ILE A 229 18.96 -18.13 -23.95
CA ILE A 229 17.98 -17.27 -23.30
C ILE A 229 18.44 -15.81 -23.46
N LEU A 230 17.51 -14.98 -23.84
CA LEU A 230 17.74 -13.56 -24.15
C LEU A 230 16.59 -12.68 -23.63
N LEU A 231 16.78 -11.38 -23.65
CA LEU A 231 15.70 -10.42 -23.56
C LEU A 231 15.16 -10.21 -24.98
N ARG A 232 13.84 -10.40 -25.17
CA ARG A 232 13.23 -10.34 -26.51
C ARG A 232 13.52 -9.02 -27.22
N THR A 233 13.92 -9.10 -28.46
CA THR A 233 14.22 -7.93 -29.33
C THR A 233 13.01 -7.40 -30.07
N GLN A 234 11.91 -8.16 -30.05
CA GLN A 234 10.64 -7.90 -30.71
C GLN A 234 9.52 -8.67 -29.99
N THR A 235 8.28 -8.28 -30.21
CA THR A 235 7.12 -9.02 -29.66
C THR A 235 6.64 -10.14 -30.57
N SER A 236 7.32 -10.42 -31.71
CA SER A 236 7.02 -11.51 -32.62
C SER A 236 7.09 -12.89 -31.99
N SER A 237 7.88 -13.08 -30.92
CA SER A 237 7.90 -14.34 -30.15
C SER A 237 6.53 -14.74 -29.63
N VAL A 238 5.68 -13.75 -29.24
CA VAL A 238 4.32 -13.99 -28.78
C VAL A 238 3.44 -14.55 -29.92
N GLN A 239 3.70 -14.13 -31.16
CA GLN A 239 3.00 -14.65 -32.34
C GLN A 239 3.28 -16.15 -32.52
N VAL A 240 4.52 -16.59 -32.31
CA VAL A 240 4.88 -18.02 -32.37
C VAL A 240 4.17 -18.82 -31.27
N HIS A 241 4.20 -18.31 -30.03
CA HIS A 241 3.48 -18.95 -28.93
C HIS A 241 1.98 -19.11 -29.20
N GLU A 242 1.35 -18.10 -29.83
CA GLU A 242 -0.09 -18.20 -30.19
C GLU A 242 -0.33 -19.18 -31.32
N MET A 243 0.54 -19.22 -32.34
CA MET A 243 0.44 -20.20 -33.45
C MET A 243 0.59 -21.63 -32.96
N GLU A 244 1.53 -21.92 -32.06
CA GLU A 244 1.76 -23.25 -31.46
C GLU A 244 0.55 -23.77 -30.66
N LYS A 245 -0.34 -22.87 -30.15
CA LYS A 245 -1.60 -23.30 -29.52
C LYS A 245 -2.59 -23.97 -30.47
N GLY A 246 -2.40 -23.82 -31.77
CA GLY A 246 -3.21 -24.42 -32.81
C GLY A 246 -4.68 -23.96 -32.85
N LYS A 247 -5.00 -22.83 -32.21
CA LYS A 247 -6.36 -22.27 -32.20
C LYS A 247 -6.51 -21.26 -33.34
N LEU A 248 -7.03 -21.71 -34.46
CA LEU A 248 -7.25 -20.90 -35.66
C LEU A 248 -8.75 -20.58 -35.82
N PRO A 249 -9.14 -19.42 -36.40
CA PRO A 249 -8.27 -18.33 -36.88
C PRO A 249 -7.68 -17.48 -35.77
N ILE A 250 -6.53 -16.79 -36.02
CA ILE A 250 -5.89 -15.87 -35.11
C ILE A 250 -6.09 -14.44 -35.61
N ARG A 251 -6.43 -13.53 -34.69
CA ARG A 251 -6.47 -12.10 -34.93
C ARG A 251 -6.08 -11.38 -33.64
N MET A 252 -4.82 -11.02 -33.52
CA MET A 252 -4.30 -10.49 -32.27
C MET A 252 -3.36 -9.30 -32.49
N ILE A 253 -3.18 -8.51 -31.41
CA ILE A 253 -2.04 -7.63 -31.24
C ILE A 253 -1.28 -8.03 -29.97
N SER A 254 0.03 -7.87 -30.00
CA SER A 254 0.91 -8.11 -28.85
C SER A 254 1.69 -6.84 -28.53
N PRO A 255 1.19 -5.99 -27.60
CA PRO A 255 1.97 -4.90 -27.07
C PRO A 255 2.97 -5.45 -26.04
N GLY A 256 4.16 -4.84 -25.99
CA GLY A 256 5.11 -5.23 -24.98
C GLY A 256 6.44 -4.52 -25.07
N ARG A 257 7.18 -4.59 -23.97
CA ARG A 257 8.54 -4.08 -23.89
C ARG A 257 9.48 -4.99 -24.64
N VAL A 258 10.42 -4.38 -25.35
CA VAL A 258 11.49 -5.05 -26.09
C VAL A 258 12.83 -4.42 -25.77
N PHE A 259 13.92 -5.16 -26.03
CA PHE A 259 15.25 -4.79 -25.60
C PHE A 259 16.23 -4.96 -26.76
N ARG A 260 17.05 -3.93 -27.00
CA ARG A 260 18.15 -3.94 -27.96
C ARG A 260 19.35 -3.27 -27.35
N SER A 261 20.54 -3.75 -27.66
CA SER A 261 21.78 -3.19 -27.12
C SER A 261 22.21 -1.89 -27.83
N ASP A 262 21.24 -1.08 -28.20
CA ASP A 262 21.45 0.20 -28.85
C ASP A 262 21.98 1.26 -27.88
N ASP A 263 22.79 2.18 -28.40
CA ASP A 263 23.19 3.38 -27.66
C ASP A 263 21.99 4.33 -27.48
N VAL A 264 21.96 5.00 -26.34
CA VAL A 264 20.87 5.96 -26.03
C VAL A 264 21.06 7.26 -26.80
N ASP A 265 20.14 7.57 -27.70
CA ASP A 265 20.10 8.84 -28.42
C ASP A 265 18.68 9.44 -28.48
N ALA A 266 18.44 10.44 -29.32
CA ALA A 266 17.12 11.08 -29.47
C ALA A 266 16.07 10.17 -30.11
N THR A 267 16.47 9.03 -30.69
CA THR A 267 15.61 8.12 -31.47
C THR A 267 15.69 6.66 -31.02
N HIS A 268 16.70 6.31 -30.25
CA HIS A 268 16.96 4.95 -29.77
C HIS A 268 17.05 4.88 -28.25
N SER A 269 16.56 3.76 -27.71
CA SER A 269 16.66 3.40 -26.29
C SER A 269 16.88 1.90 -26.20
N PRO A 270 17.73 1.41 -25.28
CA PRO A 270 17.94 -0.04 -25.08
C PRO A 270 16.68 -0.76 -24.60
N SER A 271 15.71 -0.06 -24.09
CA SER A 271 14.39 -0.57 -23.72
C SER A 271 13.32 0.35 -24.30
N PHE A 272 12.45 -0.21 -25.13
CA PHE A 272 11.32 0.51 -25.72
C PHE A 272 10.13 -0.45 -25.87
N HIS A 273 9.02 0.02 -26.45
CA HIS A 273 7.81 -0.79 -26.61
C HIS A 273 7.47 -1.00 -28.09
N GLN A 274 7.10 -2.21 -28.43
CA GLN A 274 6.52 -2.54 -29.72
C GLN A 274 5.07 -3.00 -29.57
N ILE A 275 4.28 -2.81 -30.59
CA ILE A 275 2.96 -3.39 -30.77
C ILE A 275 3.01 -4.14 -32.10
N GLU A 276 2.92 -5.44 -32.05
CA GLU A 276 2.85 -6.26 -33.25
C GLU A 276 1.50 -6.91 -33.39
N GLY A 277 1.04 -7.04 -34.63
CA GLY A 277 -0.22 -7.66 -34.94
C GLY A 277 -0.04 -8.86 -35.84
N LEU A 278 -0.89 -9.88 -35.64
CA LEU A 278 -0.94 -11.10 -36.44
C LEU A 278 -2.39 -11.41 -36.81
N VAL A 279 -2.62 -11.72 -38.06
CA VAL A 279 -3.87 -12.30 -38.56
C VAL A 279 -3.57 -13.58 -39.33
N ILE A 280 -4.22 -14.66 -38.98
CA ILE A 280 -4.15 -15.95 -39.70
C ILE A 280 -5.56 -16.47 -39.95
N ASP A 281 -5.88 -16.72 -41.22
CA ASP A 281 -7.15 -17.32 -41.64
C ASP A 281 -6.96 -17.97 -43.02
N LYS A 282 -7.96 -18.69 -43.54
CA LYS A 282 -7.88 -19.42 -44.81
C LYS A 282 -7.73 -18.52 -46.05
N ASN A 283 -8.30 -17.32 -46.04
CA ASN A 283 -8.40 -16.46 -47.24
C ASN A 283 -7.80 -15.06 -46.99
N VAL A 284 -6.72 -14.97 -46.25
CA VAL A 284 -6.05 -13.69 -45.97
C VAL A 284 -5.12 -13.29 -47.10
N THR A 285 -5.21 -12.05 -47.52
CA THR A 285 -4.44 -11.47 -48.64
C THR A 285 -3.65 -10.23 -48.24
N PHE A 286 -2.70 -9.83 -49.06
CA PHE A 286 -1.98 -8.57 -48.88
C PHE A 286 -2.91 -7.34 -48.99
N ALA A 287 -4.06 -7.46 -49.71
CA ALA A 287 -5.06 -6.40 -49.73
C ALA A 287 -5.75 -6.21 -48.38
N ASP A 288 -5.98 -7.29 -47.63
CA ASP A 288 -6.53 -7.22 -46.26
C ASP A 288 -5.55 -6.55 -45.30
N LEU A 289 -4.25 -6.85 -45.39
CA LEU A 289 -3.21 -6.17 -44.68
C LEU A 289 -3.24 -4.64 -44.93
N LYS A 290 -3.27 -4.27 -46.23
CA LYS A 290 -3.32 -2.84 -46.62
C LYS A 290 -4.57 -2.16 -46.10
N GLY A 291 -5.73 -2.78 -46.19
CA GLY A 291 -7.00 -2.25 -45.69
C GLY A 291 -7.01 -2.06 -44.17
N THR A 292 -6.49 -3.07 -43.47
CA THR A 292 -6.35 -3.01 -42.00
C THR A 292 -5.46 -1.82 -41.55
N LEU A 293 -4.28 -1.70 -42.16
CA LEU A 293 -3.30 -0.67 -41.80
C LEU A 293 -3.77 0.72 -42.25
N GLU A 294 -4.48 0.84 -43.36
CA GLU A 294 -5.10 2.10 -43.77
C GLU A 294 -6.16 2.56 -42.80
N GLN A 295 -7.02 1.66 -42.32
CA GLN A 295 -8.00 1.98 -41.26
C GLN A 295 -7.32 2.37 -39.95
N PHE A 296 -6.30 1.65 -39.55
CA PHE A 296 -5.50 2.00 -38.37
C PHE A 296 -4.91 3.41 -38.47
N ALA A 297 -4.25 3.74 -39.61
CA ALA A 297 -3.67 5.03 -39.83
C ALA A 297 -4.70 6.17 -39.80
N LYS A 298 -5.87 5.99 -40.42
CA LYS A 298 -6.95 6.96 -40.40
C LYS A 298 -7.52 7.20 -39.01
N LYS A 299 -7.74 6.13 -38.24
CA LYS A 299 -8.27 6.23 -36.87
C LYS A 299 -7.27 6.90 -35.93
N LEU A 300 -5.95 6.68 -36.12
CA LEU A 300 -4.91 7.20 -35.26
C LEU A 300 -4.51 8.65 -35.61
N PHE A 301 -4.35 8.96 -36.87
CA PHE A 301 -3.84 10.24 -37.39
C PHE A 301 -4.89 11.12 -38.07
N GLY A 302 -6.12 10.63 -38.21
CA GLY A 302 -7.26 11.34 -38.80
C GLY A 302 -7.63 10.85 -40.20
N GLU A 303 -8.90 11.07 -40.59
CA GLU A 303 -9.53 10.55 -41.79
C GLU A 303 -8.85 10.94 -43.14
N ASN A 304 -8.14 12.08 -43.16
CA ASN A 304 -7.43 12.56 -44.33
C ASN A 304 -6.04 11.92 -44.55
N THR A 305 -5.65 11.02 -43.64
CA THR A 305 -4.33 10.35 -43.69
C THR A 305 -4.32 9.37 -44.88
N LYS A 306 -3.32 9.54 -45.75
CA LYS A 306 -3.04 8.60 -46.83
C LYS A 306 -1.89 7.69 -46.45
N VAL A 307 -1.91 6.46 -46.92
CA VAL A 307 -0.84 5.48 -46.70
C VAL A 307 -0.11 5.17 -48.00
N LYS A 308 1.16 4.87 -47.91
CA LYS A 308 2.00 4.41 -49.00
C LYS A 308 2.79 3.21 -48.51
N PHE A 309 2.82 2.14 -49.29
CA PHE A 309 3.61 0.95 -48.99
C PHE A 309 4.84 0.92 -49.90
N ARG A 310 5.99 0.72 -49.28
CA ARG A 310 7.28 0.54 -49.98
C ARG A 310 7.74 -0.91 -49.80
N PRO A 311 8.19 -1.61 -50.86
CA PRO A 311 8.79 -2.93 -50.71
C PRO A 311 9.95 -2.90 -49.74
N HIS A 312 10.01 -3.90 -48.88
CA HIS A 312 11.11 -4.09 -47.92
C HIS A 312 11.37 -5.59 -47.76
N HIS A 313 12.38 -5.98 -47.01
CA HIS A 313 12.66 -7.37 -46.68
C HIS A 313 12.72 -7.59 -45.17
N PHE A 314 11.91 -8.55 -44.72
CA PHE A 314 12.02 -9.10 -43.37
C PHE A 314 12.07 -10.64 -43.47
N PRO A 315 12.93 -11.33 -42.66
CA PRO A 315 13.09 -12.78 -42.75
C PRO A 315 11.79 -13.57 -42.51
N PHE A 316 10.90 -13.04 -41.67
CA PHE A 316 9.66 -13.69 -41.22
C PHE A 316 8.43 -13.32 -42.05
N THR A 317 8.57 -12.47 -43.07
CA THR A 317 7.47 -12.10 -43.97
C THR A 317 7.89 -12.08 -45.44
N GLU A 318 6.98 -12.54 -46.34
CA GLU A 318 7.17 -12.49 -47.81
C GLU A 318 5.81 -12.48 -48.50
N PRO A 319 5.46 -11.43 -49.27
CA PRO A 319 6.19 -10.17 -49.44
C PRO A 319 6.12 -9.29 -48.22
N SER A 320 7.18 -8.50 -48.05
CA SER A 320 7.33 -7.53 -46.97
C SER A 320 7.22 -6.09 -47.48
N ALA A 321 6.77 -5.19 -46.62
CA ALA A 321 6.69 -3.77 -46.91
C ALA A 321 6.85 -2.93 -45.68
N GLU A 322 7.29 -1.70 -45.89
CA GLU A 322 7.17 -0.61 -44.90
C GLU A 322 5.97 0.27 -45.26
N MET A 323 5.26 0.75 -44.25
CA MET A 323 4.15 1.68 -44.44
C MET A 323 4.53 3.08 -44.01
N ASP A 324 4.39 4.02 -44.93
CA ASP A 324 4.48 5.46 -44.68
C ASP A 324 3.07 6.06 -44.62
N VAL A 325 2.93 7.10 -43.77
CA VAL A 325 1.73 7.95 -43.75
C VAL A 325 2.04 9.35 -44.25
N THR A 326 1.05 10.05 -44.78
CA THR A 326 1.20 11.47 -45.10
C THR A 326 1.57 12.28 -43.86
N CYS A 327 2.55 13.13 -43.98
CA CYS A 327 2.97 14.00 -42.86
C CYS A 327 1.78 14.88 -42.43
N PHE A 328 1.33 14.68 -41.24
CA PHE A 328 0.17 15.39 -40.66
C PHE A 328 0.46 16.89 -40.44
N LYS A 329 1.72 17.31 -40.24
CA LYS A 329 2.09 18.73 -40.12
C LYS A 329 1.94 19.51 -41.42
N CYS A 330 2.34 18.94 -42.56
CA CYS A 330 2.36 19.65 -43.81
C CYS A 330 1.33 19.10 -44.83
N GLY A 331 0.54 18.08 -44.47
CA GLY A 331 -0.42 17.48 -45.38
C GLY A 331 0.19 16.90 -46.66
N GLY A 332 1.43 16.40 -46.59
CA GLY A 332 2.15 15.81 -47.71
C GLY A 332 2.94 16.81 -48.56
N LYS A 333 2.99 18.11 -48.21
CA LYS A 333 3.70 19.15 -49.02
C LYS A 333 5.23 19.17 -48.85
N GLY A 334 5.72 18.48 -47.84
CA GLY A 334 7.11 18.55 -47.42
C GLY A 334 7.36 19.66 -46.37
N CYS A 335 8.00 19.33 -45.27
CA CYS A 335 8.39 20.28 -44.22
C CYS A 335 9.65 19.77 -43.48
N ARG A 336 10.16 20.55 -42.56
CA ARG A 336 11.35 20.17 -41.76
C ARG A 336 11.11 18.86 -40.98
N PHE A 337 9.89 18.63 -40.49
CA PHE A 337 9.52 17.44 -39.70
C PHE A 337 9.60 16.14 -40.52
N CYS A 338 9.12 16.15 -41.78
CA CYS A 338 9.24 15.02 -42.70
C CYS A 338 10.46 15.13 -43.62
N LYS A 339 11.45 15.98 -43.28
CA LYS A 339 12.70 16.21 -44.04
C LYS A 339 12.47 16.55 -45.51
N GLY A 340 11.32 17.19 -45.82
CA GLY A 340 10.97 17.60 -47.20
C GLY A 340 10.20 16.55 -48.00
N GLU A 341 10.06 15.30 -47.53
CA GLU A 341 9.50 14.21 -48.29
C GLU A 341 7.95 14.19 -48.33
N GLY A 342 7.29 14.81 -47.35
CA GLY A 342 5.85 14.79 -47.22
C GLY A 342 5.30 13.47 -46.64
N TRP A 343 6.14 12.48 -46.39
CA TRP A 343 5.81 11.17 -45.86
C TRP A 343 6.62 10.85 -44.61
N ILE A 344 6.06 9.99 -43.76
CA ILE A 344 6.68 9.56 -42.50
C ILE A 344 6.48 8.05 -42.38
N GLU A 345 7.57 7.32 -42.27
CA GLU A 345 7.54 5.88 -41.99
C GLU A 345 7.02 5.61 -40.58
N ILE A 346 6.09 4.63 -40.47
CA ILE A 346 5.42 4.27 -39.23
C ILE A 346 5.76 2.86 -38.78
N LEU A 347 5.69 1.88 -39.72
CA LEU A 347 5.76 0.47 -39.37
C LEU A 347 6.24 -0.42 -40.52
N GLY A 348 6.76 -1.58 -40.14
CA GLY A 348 7.00 -2.71 -41.04
C GLY A 348 5.84 -3.69 -41.03
N CYS A 349 5.60 -4.33 -42.17
CA CYS A 349 4.51 -5.31 -42.33
C CYS A 349 4.80 -6.30 -43.46
N GLY A 350 4.02 -7.37 -43.52
CA GLY A 350 4.10 -8.34 -44.66
C GLY A 350 3.20 -9.55 -44.46
N MET A 351 3.16 -10.38 -45.47
CA MET A 351 2.53 -11.70 -45.36
C MET A 351 3.48 -12.63 -44.59
N VAL A 352 2.95 -13.42 -43.67
CA VAL A 352 3.75 -14.37 -42.88
C VAL A 352 4.43 -15.37 -43.83
N HIS A 353 5.74 -15.52 -43.60
CA HIS A 353 6.53 -16.46 -44.44
C HIS A 353 6.08 -17.91 -44.22
N PRO A 354 5.96 -18.73 -45.29
CA PRO A 354 5.52 -20.14 -45.16
C PRO A 354 6.28 -20.96 -44.15
N HIS A 355 7.59 -20.77 -44.06
CA HIS A 355 8.45 -21.47 -43.09
C HIS A 355 8.08 -21.16 -41.63
N VAL A 356 7.60 -19.95 -41.31
CA VAL A 356 7.12 -19.60 -39.97
C VAL A 356 5.88 -20.41 -39.59
N PHE A 357 4.97 -20.64 -40.54
CA PHE A 357 3.83 -21.54 -40.34
C PHE A 357 4.26 -22.99 -40.10
N GLU A 358 5.20 -23.50 -40.94
CA GLU A 358 5.74 -24.85 -40.78
C GLU A 358 6.38 -25.05 -39.41
N MET A 359 7.20 -24.10 -38.94
CA MET A 359 7.83 -24.13 -37.62
C MET A 359 6.81 -24.14 -36.50
N SER A 360 5.66 -23.52 -36.68
CA SER A 360 4.57 -23.48 -35.70
C SER A 360 3.52 -24.60 -35.89
N GLY A 361 3.75 -25.54 -36.81
CA GLY A 361 2.85 -26.68 -37.08
C GLY A 361 1.56 -26.33 -37.81
N ILE A 362 1.52 -25.20 -38.53
CA ILE A 362 0.37 -24.77 -39.36
C ILE A 362 0.67 -25.06 -40.82
N ASP A 363 -0.32 -25.60 -41.52
CA ASP A 363 -0.21 -25.88 -42.98
C ASP A 363 -0.26 -24.55 -43.78
N PRO A 364 0.86 -24.17 -44.46
CA PRO A 364 0.91 -22.93 -45.24
C PRO A 364 0.08 -23.00 -46.53
N GLU A 365 -0.37 -24.18 -46.98
CA GLU A 365 -1.25 -24.30 -48.12
C GLU A 365 -2.71 -24.03 -47.74
N GLU A 366 -3.12 -24.36 -46.51
CA GLU A 366 -4.49 -24.14 -46.02
C GLU A 366 -4.69 -22.75 -45.44
N TYR A 367 -3.67 -22.22 -44.71
CA TYR A 367 -3.76 -20.96 -44.00
C TYR A 367 -2.80 -19.92 -44.58
N LYS A 368 -3.25 -18.68 -44.57
CA LYS A 368 -2.46 -17.51 -44.94
C LYS A 368 -2.54 -16.49 -43.79
N GLY A 369 -1.58 -15.61 -43.73
CA GLY A 369 -1.60 -14.59 -42.64
C GLY A 369 -0.76 -13.40 -43.02
N PHE A 370 -0.98 -12.33 -42.28
CA PHE A 370 -0.11 -11.15 -42.29
C PHE A 370 0.27 -10.74 -40.92
N ALA A 371 1.44 -10.08 -40.81
CA ALA A 371 1.94 -9.47 -39.59
C ALA A 371 2.36 -8.05 -39.85
N PHE A 372 2.37 -7.24 -38.79
CA PHE A 372 2.89 -5.87 -38.77
C PHE A 372 3.46 -5.55 -37.39
N GLY A 373 4.41 -4.62 -37.33
CA GLY A 373 5.04 -4.19 -36.08
C GLY A 373 5.36 -2.72 -36.07
N VAL A 374 4.95 -2.02 -34.99
CA VAL A 374 5.17 -0.59 -34.81
C VAL A 374 5.79 -0.30 -33.45
N GLY A 375 6.74 0.63 -33.42
CA GLY A 375 7.28 1.17 -32.16
C GLY A 375 6.29 2.14 -31.50
N LEU A 376 5.91 1.88 -30.24
CA LEU A 376 4.97 2.71 -29.50
C LEU A 376 5.50 4.13 -29.30
N GLU A 377 6.77 4.25 -28.94
CA GLU A 377 7.45 5.54 -28.76
C GLU A 377 7.45 6.34 -30.07
N ARG A 378 7.65 5.65 -31.20
CA ARG A 378 7.58 6.29 -32.53
C ARG A 378 6.24 6.97 -32.76
N ILE A 379 5.14 6.29 -32.42
CA ILE A 379 3.79 6.87 -32.48
C ILE A 379 3.67 8.04 -31.53
N ALA A 380 4.10 7.89 -30.25
CA ALA A 380 3.99 8.94 -29.25
C ALA A 380 4.79 10.19 -29.63
N LEU A 381 6.04 10.02 -30.09
CA LEU A 381 6.88 11.11 -30.56
C LEU A 381 6.21 11.90 -31.69
N LEU A 382 5.66 11.17 -32.66
CA LEU A 382 5.00 11.77 -33.81
C LEU A 382 3.69 12.48 -33.42
N LYS A 383 2.87 11.84 -32.60
CA LYS A 383 1.55 12.36 -32.21
C LYS A 383 1.64 13.60 -31.33
N TYR A 384 2.54 13.60 -30.38
CA TYR A 384 2.72 14.68 -29.41
C TYR A 384 3.84 15.66 -29.78
N GLU A 385 4.43 15.50 -30.97
CA GLU A 385 5.51 16.36 -31.45
C GLU A 385 6.73 16.42 -30.51
N ILE A 386 7.08 15.28 -29.91
CA ILE A 386 8.23 15.15 -29.03
C ILE A 386 9.46 14.93 -29.89
N ASP A 387 10.45 15.79 -29.75
CA ASP A 387 11.65 15.76 -30.61
C ASP A 387 12.74 14.80 -30.10
N ASP A 388 12.66 14.34 -28.87
CA ASP A 388 13.68 13.52 -28.22
C ASP A 388 13.05 12.40 -27.40
N MET A 389 13.35 11.13 -27.74
CA MET A 389 12.84 9.95 -27.08
C MET A 389 13.23 9.86 -25.57
N ARG A 390 14.38 10.41 -25.21
CA ARG A 390 14.89 10.39 -23.83
C ARG A 390 13.93 11.06 -22.85
N LEU A 391 13.18 12.07 -23.30
CA LEU A 391 12.16 12.75 -22.49
C LEU A 391 11.07 11.80 -21.97
N LEU A 392 10.79 10.71 -22.70
CA LEU A 392 9.84 9.69 -22.26
C LEU A 392 10.35 8.86 -21.07
N TYR A 393 11.67 8.83 -20.82
CA TYR A 393 12.31 7.97 -19.83
C TYR A 393 13.02 8.71 -18.70
N GLU A 394 13.30 10.02 -18.88
CA GLU A 394 13.99 10.84 -17.86
C GLU A 394 13.14 11.16 -16.62
N ASN A 395 11.84 10.88 -16.66
CA ASN A 395 10.89 11.15 -15.59
C ASN A 395 10.87 12.63 -15.14
N ASP A 396 11.10 13.57 -16.08
CA ASP A 396 11.01 15.01 -15.81
C ASP A 396 9.54 15.39 -15.64
N LYS A 397 9.20 15.82 -14.43
CA LYS A 397 7.84 16.22 -14.10
C LYS A 397 7.31 17.38 -14.96
N ARG A 398 8.16 18.32 -15.36
CA ARG A 398 7.78 19.45 -16.22
C ARG A 398 7.35 18.97 -17.61
N PHE A 399 7.94 17.87 -18.07
CA PHE A 399 7.54 17.21 -19.32
C PHE A 399 6.24 16.44 -19.11
N LEU A 400 6.16 15.59 -18.09
CA LEU A 400 5.00 14.75 -17.84
C LEU A 400 3.73 15.53 -17.47
N ASP A 401 3.85 16.68 -16.83
CA ASP A 401 2.70 17.55 -16.48
C ASP A 401 2.04 18.21 -17.73
N GLN A 402 2.57 17.97 -18.96
CA GLN A 402 2.00 18.47 -20.22
C GLN A 402 0.95 17.54 -20.86
N PHE A 403 0.80 16.31 -20.36
CA PHE A 403 -0.07 15.26 -20.91
C PHE A 403 -1.25 14.91 -20.00
#